data_84d8abcdb5fe41ab383376b2389e9ae1
#
_entry.id   84d8abcdb5fe41ab383376b2389e9ae1
#
_cell.length_a   1.000
_cell.length_b   1.000
_cell.length_c   1.000
_cell.angle_alpha   90.00
_cell.angle_beta   90.00
_cell.angle_gamma   90.00
#
_symmetry.space_group_name_H-M   'P 1'
#
loop_
_entity.id
_entity.type
_entity.pdbx_description
1 polymer ?
#
loop_
_entity_poly.entity_id
_entity_poly.type
_entity_poly.pdbx_seq_one_letter_code
_entity_poly.pdbx_strand_id
1 'polypeptide(L)'
;MAPLDSPSIYYSARRFDAVNSIDRSPANTADIVASGALIWRMRDGALEVLIIHRPRYDDWSWPKGKQDPGESLAETAIREIREEVGLQVVLGVPLAVTSYPVGGRPKDVFYWAAELPDGARALADEGEVDELRWVTTDVARALLTNEDDLAPLESLEALAEADALRTRPILIARHAKAKPRSNWAAAEDDRPLAATGKRQALASSRLFAAWAPSRIISSPWLRCVQTVTPYSVDYGVSVKEKKSLSEAGAQRHPARTARVVASLFDKDSSSLLCTHRPVLPQVMDVLREYLFEGSAEVLPTEDPYLEPGDALVLQVTEGDDPRIVSVERVRAALD
;
A
#
# COMPACT_ATOMS: atom_id res chain seq x y z
N MET A 1 -33.88 -15.59 -7.61
CA MET A 1 -32.45 -15.39 -7.88
C MET A 1 -32.21 -13.90 -7.68
N ALA A 2 -31.55 -13.50 -6.57
CA ALA A 2 -31.14 -12.13 -6.34
C ALA A 2 -29.88 -11.87 -7.20
N PRO A 3 -29.73 -10.68 -7.78
CA PRO A 3 -28.52 -10.34 -8.50
C PRO A 3 -27.35 -10.31 -7.51
N LEU A 4 -26.22 -10.87 -7.93
CA LEU A 4 -24.94 -10.82 -7.22
C LEU A 4 -24.57 -9.36 -6.99
N ASP A 5 -24.30 -9.03 -5.75
CA ASP A 5 -23.87 -7.70 -5.31
C ASP A 5 -22.62 -7.26 -6.11
N SER A 6 -22.78 -6.19 -6.86
CA SER A 6 -21.69 -5.55 -7.59
C SER A 6 -20.67 -4.97 -6.60
N PRO A 7 -19.37 -5.03 -6.89
CA PRO A 7 -18.31 -4.44 -6.06
C PRO A 7 -18.43 -2.92 -5.81
N SER A 8 -19.30 -2.24 -6.55
CA SER A 8 -19.60 -0.82 -6.43
C SER A 8 -20.18 -0.36 -5.07
N ILE A 9 -20.49 -1.29 -4.16
CA ILE A 9 -21.03 -0.96 -2.84
C ILE A 9 -19.95 -0.43 -1.88
N TYR A 10 -18.67 -0.64 -2.18
CA TYR A 10 -17.58 -0.28 -1.26
C TYR A 10 -17.17 1.20 -1.29
N TYR A 11 -17.61 1.96 -2.27
CA TYR A 11 -17.33 3.38 -2.39
C TYR A 11 -18.61 4.16 -2.70
N SER A 12 -19.59 4.12 -1.80
CA SER A 12 -20.75 4.98 -2.00
C SER A 12 -20.36 6.43 -1.71
N ALA A 13 -20.52 7.29 -2.69
CA ALA A 13 -20.20 8.72 -2.70
C ALA A 13 -20.89 9.57 -1.60
N ARG A 14 -21.51 8.97 -0.63
CA ARG A 14 -22.20 9.69 0.45
C ARG A 14 -21.57 9.57 1.82
N ARG A 15 -20.60 8.66 2.00
CA ARG A 15 -19.82 8.51 3.23
C ARG A 15 -18.55 7.74 2.89
N PHE A 16 -17.43 8.14 3.49
CA PHE A 16 -16.25 7.31 3.63
C PHE A 16 -16.55 6.08 4.52
N ASP A 17 -17.58 5.31 4.19
CA ASP A 17 -17.92 4.09 4.92
C ASP A 17 -16.91 2.96 4.63
N ALA A 18 -15.93 3.24 3.78
CA ALA A 18 -15.03 2.22 3.29
C ALA A 18 -13.57 2.54 3.51
N VAL A 19 -13.19 2.76 4.73
CA VAL A 19 -11.83 2.45 5.12
C VAL A 19 -11.72 0.92 5.16
N ASN A 20 -11.54 0.31 4.02
CA ASN A 20 -11.45 -1.13 3.94
C ASN A 20 -10.07 -1.61 4.37
N SER A 21 -10.05 -2.50 5.38
CA SER A 21 -8.95 -3.43 5.54
C SER A 21 -9.03 -4.41 4.36
N ILE A 22 -8.31 -4.12 3.30
CA ILE A 22 -8.25 -5.02 2.16
C ILE A 22 -7.14 -6.01 2.44
N ASP A 23 -7.52 -7.24 2.78
CA ASP A 23 -6.63 -8.38 2.57
C ASP A 23 -6.50 -8.56 1.05
N ARG A 24 -5.43 -8.03 0.49
CA ARG A 24 -5.14 -8.13 -0.93
C ARG A 24 -4.45 -9.44 -1.27
N SER A 25 -5.05 -10.52 -0.83
CA SER A 25 -4.66 -11.85 -1.27
C SER A 25 -5.45 -12.22 -2.53
N PRO A 26 -4.80 -12.82 -3.54
CA PRO A 26 -5.52 -13.38 -4.68
C PRO A 26 -6.60 -14.36 -4.23
N ALA A 27 -7.72 -14.42 -4.95
CA ALA A 27 -8.72 -15.44 -4.71
C ALA A 27 -8.08 -16.83 -4.78
N ASN A 28 -8.50 -17.77 -3.91
CA ASN A 28 -7.94 -19.13 -3.87
C ASN A 28 -8.05 -19.88 -5.20
N THR A 29 -8.85 -19.36 -6.16
CA THR A 29 -9.06 -19.93 -7.49
C THR A 29 -8.34 -19.16 -8.60
N ALA A 30 -7.64 -18.06 -8.31
CA ALA A 30 -6.93 -17.29 -9.32
C ALA A 30 -5.64 -18.01 -9.75
N ASP A 31 -5.60 -18.41 -11.02
CA ASP A 31 -4.41 -19.02 -11.64
C ASP A 31 -3.42 -17.97 -12.16
N ILE A 32 -3.93 -16.77 -12.45
CA ILE A 32 -3.17 -15.65 -12.99
C ILE A 32 -3.41 -14.47 -12.07
N VAL A 33 -2.30 -13.91 -11.59
CA VAL A 33 -2.34 -12.70 -10.77
C VAL A 33 -1.60 -11.60 -11.51
N ALA A 34 -2.18 -10.40 -11.50
CA ALA A 34 -1.61 -9.21 -12.12
C ALA A 34 -1.83 -7.99 -11.22
N SER A 35 -1.03 -6.98 -11.42
CA SER A 35 -1.23 -5.69 -10.75
C SER A 35 -0.79 -4.51 -11.60
N GLY A 36 -1.36 -3.35 -11.30
CA GLY A 36 -1.08 -2.11 -11.97
C GLY A 36 -1.59 -0.90 -11.19
N ALA A 37 -1.67 0.24 -11.85
CA ALA A 37 -2.27 1.43 -11.24
C ALA A 37 -3.03 2.27 -12.26
N LEU A 38 -4.06 2.98 -11.78
CA LEU A 38 -4.66 4.09 -12.49
C LEU A 38 -3.83 5.34 -12.17
N ILE A 39 -3.05 5.77 -13.16
CA ILE A 39 -2.22 6.98 -13.03
C ILE A 39 -3.12 8.17 -13.35
N TRP A 40 -3.19 9.11 -12.42
CA TRP A 40 -4.08 10.25 -12.50
C TRP A 40 -3.35 11.58 -12.29
N ARG A 41 -3.98 12.66 -12.74
CA ARG A 41 -3.56 14.03 -12.48
C ARG A 41 -4.77 14.96 -12.48
N MET A 42 -4.64 16.11 -11.83
CA MET A 42 -5.59 17.22 -12.00
C MET A 42 -5.05 18.17 -13.05
N ARG A 43 -5.84 18.47 -14.07
CA ARG A 43 -5.52 19.45 -15.11
C ARG A 43 -6.71 20.36 -15.38
N ASP A 44 -6.50 21.66 -15.23
CA ASP A 44 -7.54 22.69 -15.43
C ASP A 44 -8.84 22.40 -14.63
N GLY A 45 -8.70 21.80 -13.44
CA GLY A 45 -9.81 21.40 -12.58
C GLY A 45 -10.49 20.09 -12.95
N ALA A 46 -10.05 19.40 -14.00
CA ALA A 46 -10.55 18.10 -14.40
C ALA A 46 -9.63 16.95 -13.93
N LEU A 47 -10.22 15.84 -13.52
CA LEU A 47 -9.51 14.59 -13.26
C LEU A 47 -9.21 13.91 -14.59
N GLU A 48 -7.93 13.78 -14.92
CA GLU A 48 -7.44 13.03 -16.06
C GLU A 48 -6.73 11.74 -15.59
N VAL A 49 -6.91 10.68 -16.37
CA VAL A 49 -6.26 9.38 -16.19
C VAL A 49 -5.45 8.99 -17.41
N LEU A 50 -4.39 8.23 -17.20
CA LEU A 50 -3.55 7.68 -18.26
C LEU A 50 -4.08 6.29 -18.65
N ILE A 51 -4.46 6.15 -19.93
CA ILE A 51 -4.79 4.86 -20.54
C ILE A 51 -3.73 4.48 -21.57
N ILE A 52 -3.55 3.19 -21.79
CA ILE A 52 -2.60 2.62 -22.74
C ILE A 52 -3.34 1.85 -23.84
N HIS A 53 -2.84 1.93 -25.07
CA HIS A 53 -3.23 1.06 -26.16
C HIS A 53 -2.20 -0.05 -26.36
N ARG A 54 -2.67 -1.30 -26.42
CA ARG A 54 -1.82 -2.48 -26.61
C ARG A 54 -2.07 -3.10 -27.99
N PRO A 55 -1.16 -2.92 -28.97
CA PRO A 55 -1.40 -3.33 -30.36
C PRO A 55 -1.61 -4.83 -30.50
N ARG A 56 -1.02 -5.65 -29.65
CA ARG A 56 -1.19 -7.12 -29.67
C ARG A 56 -2.64 -7.56 -29.44
N TYR A 57 -3.39 -6.80 -28.65
CA TYR A 57 -4.77 -7.10 -28.25
C TYR A 57 -5.77 -6.16 -28.90
N ASP A 58 -5.29 -5.09 -29.54
CA ASP A 58 -6.10 -4.00 -30.09
C ASP A 58 -7.09 -3.45 -29.05
N ASP A 59 -6.57 -3.19 -27.83
CA ASP A 59 -7.37 -2.78 -26.68
C ASP A 59 -6.81 -1.56 -25.94
N TRP A 60 -7.73 -0.78 -25.36
CA TRP A 60 -7.44 0.27 -24.39
C TRP A 60 -7.62 -0.26 -22.97
N SER A 61 -6.67 -0.01 -22.11
CA SER A 61 -6.64 -0.59 -20.76
C SER A 61 -5.80 0.26 -19.81
N TRP A 62 -5.79 -0.11 -18.55
CA TRP A 62 -4.88 0.46 -17.54
C TRP A 62 -3.49 -0.20 -17.64
N PRO A 63 -2.40 0.54 -17.31
CA PRO A 63 -1.07 -0.07 -17.18
C PRO A 63 -1.08 -1.17 -16.10
N LYS A 64 -0.71 -2.38 -16.48
CA LYS A 64 -0.70 -3.57 -15.60
C LYS A 64 -0.03 -4.76 -16.24
N GLY A 65 0.54 -5.61 -15.43
CA GLY A 65 1.03 -6.88 -15.91
C GLY A 65 1.06 -7.98 -14.88
N LYS A 66 1.60 -9.14 -15.24
CA LYS A 66 1.60 -10.33 -14.41
C LYS A 66 2.63 -10.23 -13.29
N GLN A 67 2.25 -10.79 -12.15
CA GLN A 67 3.17 -10.96 -11.04
C GLN A 67 4.29 -11.95 -11.39
N ASP A 68 5.53 -11.54 -11.21
CA ASP A 68 6.69 -12.40 -11.33
C ASP A 68 6.95 -13.19 -10.03
N PRO A 69 7.58 -14.38 -10.12
CA PRO A 69 7.98 -15.12 -8.92
C PRO A 69 8.84 -14.26 -7.96
N GLY A 70 8.52 -14.29 -6.68
CA GLY A 70 9.24 -13.52 -5.67
C GLY A 70 8.86 -12.04 -5.55
N GLU A 71 7.91 -11.55 -6.34
CA GLU A 71 7.33 -10.21 -6.19
C GLU A 71 6.10 -10.21 -5.28
N SER A 72 5.89 -9.12 -4.57
CA SER A 72 4.59 -8.76 -4.02
C SER A 72 3.73 -8.05 -5.08
N LEU A 73 2.42 -7.97 -4.87
CA LEU A 73 1.51 -7.26 -5.78
C LEU A 73 1.92 -5.79 -5.99
N ALA A 74 2.38 -5.11 -4.92
CA ALA A 74 2.82 -3.73 -5.00
C ALA A 74 4.13 -3.58 -5.80
N GLU A 75 5.09 -4.51 -5.65
CA GLU A 75 6.31 -4.54 -6.46
C GLU A 75 5.98 -4.74 -7.94
N THR A 76 5.08 -5.68 -8.26
CA THR A 76 4.59 -5.90 -9.62
C THR A 76 3.98 -4.63 -10.22
N ALA A 77 3.09 -3.93 -9.49
CA ALA A 77 2.46 -2.70 -9.98
C ALA A 77 3.51 -1.63 -10.33
N ILE A 78 4.50 -1.39 -9.45
CA ILE A 78 5.57 -0.41 -9.69
C ILE A 78 6.45 -0.82 -10.88
N ARG A 79 6.78 -2.12 -11.04
CA ARG A 79 7.57 -2.61 -12.16
C ARG A 79 6.83 -2.41 -13.48
N GLU A 80 5.59 -2.85 -13.57
CA GLU A 80 4.77 -2.77 -14.79
C GLU A 80 4.54 -1.31 -15.24
N ILE A 81 4.26 -0.40 -14.29
CA ILE A 81 4.13 1.03 -14.60
C ILE A 81 5.43 1.60 -15.17
N ARG A 82 6.57 1.20 -14.61
CA ARG A 82 7.86 1.65 -15.12
C ARG A 82 8.16 1.06 -16.51
N GLU A 83 7.81 -0.19 -16.75
CA GLU A 83 8.04 -0.89 -18.03
C GLU A 83 7.09 -0.37 -19.11
N GLU A 84 5.79 -0.32 -18.88
CA GLU A 84 4.79 0.04 -19.90
C GLU A 84 4.73 1.56 -20.20
N VAL A 85 4.94 2.42 -19.18
CA VAL A 85 4.74 3.87 -19.33
C VAL A 85 5.91 4.75 -18.84
N GLY A 86 7.03 4.15 -18.44
CA GLY A 86 8.28 4.86 -18.07
C GLY A 86 8.19 5.70 -16.80
N LEU A 87 7.17 5.54 -15.98
CA LEU A 87 6.95 6.34 -14.78
C LEU A 87 7.43 5.65 -13.50
N GLN A 88 7.99 6.44 -12.59
CA GLN A 88 8.20 6.05 -11.20
C GLN A 88 7.12 6.74 -10.36
N VAL A 89 6.19 5.94 -9.84
CA VAL A 89 5.06 6.43 -9.05
C VAL A 89 5.14 5.94 -7.61
N VAL A 90 4.37 6.56 -6.74
CA VAL A 90 4.09 6.09 -5.38
C VAL A 90 2.65 5.58 -5.37
N LEU A 91 2.43 4.39 -4.81
CA LEU A 91 1.10 3.81 -4.72
C LEU A 91 0.27 4.57 -3.66
N GLY A 92 -0.90 5.01 -4.08
CA GLY A 92 -1.92 5.65 -3.24
C GLY A 92 -2.95 4.64 -2.74
N VAL A 93 -4.21 5.07 -2.75
CA VAL A 93 -5.34 4.25 -2.28
C VAL A 93 -5.52 3.02 -3.17
N PRO A 94 -5.68 1.82 -2.58
CA PRO A 94 -6.07 0.63 -3.33
C PRO A 94 -7.47 0.80 -3.96
N LEU A 95 -7.60 0.37 -5.20
CA LEU A 95 -8.84 0.42 -5.98
C LEU A 95 -9.49 -0.97 -6.08
N ALA A 96 -10.65 -1.04 -6.70
CA ALA A 96 -11.36 -2.31 -6.89
C ALA A 96 -10.46 -3.33 -7.60
N VAL A 97 -10.57 -4.59 -7.16
CA VAL A 97 -9.94 -5.74 -7.82
C VAL A 97 -10.87 -6.21 -8.92
N THR A 98 -10.30 -6.50 -10.09
CA THR A 98 -11.06 -7.10 -11.19
C THR A 98 -10.75 -8.58 -11.31
N SER A 99 -11.78 -9.39 -11.55
CA SER A 99 -11.65 -10.84 -11.65
C SER A 99 -12.38 -11.33 -12.90
N TYR A 100 -11.63 -11.91 -13.85
CA TYR A 100 -12.17 -12.39 -15.12
C TYR A 100 -11.36 -13.58 -15.67
N PRO A 101 -11.96 -14.43 -16.52
CA PRO A 101 -11.24 -15.53 -17.12
C PRO A 101 -10.37 -15.09 -18.31
N VAL A 102 -9.15 -15.61 -18.39
CA VAL A 102 -8.26 -15.47 -19.55
C VAL A 102 -7.87 -16.85 -20.05
N GLY A 103 -8.29 -17.22 -21.25
CA GLY A 103 -8.06 -18.54 -21.79
C GLY A 103 -8.66 -19.66 -20.92
N GLY A 104 -9.80 -19.40 -20.28
CA GLY A 104 -10.46 -20.34 -19.37
C GLY A 104 -9.84 -20.43 -17.96
N ARG A 105 -8.83 -19.65 -17.65
CA ARG A 105 -8.16 -19.61 -16.35
C ARG A 105 -8.55 -18.33 -15.59
N PRO A 106 -8.91 -18.42 -14.29
CA PRO A 106 -9.24 -17.26 -13.48
C PRO A 106 -8.04 -16.31 -13.38
N LYS A 107 -8.28 -15.01 -13.57
CA LYS A 107 -7.28 -13.95 -13.40
C LYS A 107 -7.82 -12.89 -12.46
N ASP A 108 -7.01 -12.52 -11.45
CA ASP A 108 -7.23 -11.37 -10.59
C ASP A 108 -6.25 -10.25 -10.94
N VAL A 109 -6.75 -9.01 -11.01
CA VAL A 109 -5.94 -7.82 -11.23
C VAL A 109 -6.16 -6.83 -10.11
N PHE A 110 -5.07 -6.44 -9.45
CA PHE A 110 -5.04 -5.53 -8.32
C PHE A 110 -4.57 -4.15 -8.76
N TYR A 111 -5.34 -3.12 -8.45
CA TYR A 111 -5.04 -1.75 -8.83
C TYR A 111 -4.88 -0.82 -7.63
N TRP A 112 -4.07 0.22 -7.82
CA TRP A 112 -3.93 1.36 -6.93
C TRP A 112 -4.14 2.66 -7.71
N ALA A 113 -4.60 3.71 -7.04
CA ALA A 113 -4.45 5.05 -7.54
C ALA A 113 -2.97 5.46 -7.45
N ALA A 114 -2.47 6.20 -8.45
CA ALA A 114 -1.13 6.76 -8.42
C ALA A 114 -1.15 8.16 -9.04
N GLU A 115 -0.80 9.19 -8.25
CA GLU A 115 -0.69 10.54 -8.79
C GLU A 115 0.54 10.66 -9.70
N LEU A 116 0.39 11.33 -10.84
CA LEU A 116 1.54 11.63 -11.70
C LEU A 116 2.55 12.51 -10.95
N PRO A 117 3.82 12.08 -10.79
CA PRO A 117 4.82 12.91 -10.12
C PRO A 117 5.07 14.22 -10.86
N ASP A 118 5.33 15.29 -10.10
CA ASP A 118 5.61 16.61 -10.64
C ASP A 118 6.72 16.58 -11.68
N GLY A 119 6.45 17.16 -12.85
CA GLY A 119 7.42 17.22 -13.95
C GLY A 119 7.66 15.90 -14.69
N ALA A 120 7.07 14.80 -14.26
CA ALA A 120 7.19 13.52 -14.94
C ALA A 120 6.40 13.49 -16.26
N ARG A 121 6.92 12.70 -17.22
CA ARG A 121 6.26 12.46 -18.51
C ARG A 121 6.19 10.95 -18.74
N ALA A 122 5.01 10.48 -19.09
CA ALA A 122 4.82 9.12 -19.52
C ALA A 122 5.44 8.91 -20.90
N LEU A 123 6.10 7.77 -21.09
CA LEU A 123 6.72 7.33 -22.33
C LEU A 123 6.28 5.89 -22.58
N ALA A 124 5.71 5.63 -23.74
CA ALA A 124 5.31 4.27 -24.14
C ALA A 124 6.55 3.37 -24.32
N ASP A 125 6.45 2.13 -23.87
CA ASP A 125 7.36 1.07 -24.31
C ASP A 125 6.92 0.57 -25.69
N GLU A 126 7.70 0.87 -26.73
CA GLU A 126 7.40 0.53 -28.13
C GLU A 126 7.18 -0.98 -28.38
N GLY A 127 7.48 -1.85 -27.40
CA GLY A 127 7.29 -3.31 -27.51
C GLY A 127 5.88 -3.79 -27.15
N GLU A 128 5.25 -3.20 -26.15
CA GLU A 128 3.95 -3.63 -25.60
C GLU A 128 2.85 -2.57 -25.72
N VAL A 129 3.22 -1.28 -25.72
CA VAL A 129 2.33 -0.13 -25.74
C VAL A 129 2.70 0.79 -26.89
N ASP A 130 1.81 1.01 -27.82
CA ASP A 130 2.04 1.89 -28.98
C ASP A 130 1.43 3.29 -28.82
N GLU A 131 0.46 3.46 -27.93
CA GLU A 131 -0.16 4.75 -27.66
C GLU A 131 -0.48 4.97 -26.18
N LEU A 132 -0.21 6.19 -25.70
CA LEU A 132 -0.58 6.68 -24.37
C LEU A 132 -1.54 7.86 -24.54
N ARG A 133 -2.64 7.86 -23.77
CA ARG A 133 -3.57 9.00 -23.73
C ARG A 133 -3.89 9.44 -22.32
N TRP A 134 -3.74 10.72 -22.08
CA TRP A 134 -4.35 11.40 -20.94
C TRP A 134 -5.75 11.84 -21.33
N VAL A 135 -6.73 11.33 -20.62
CA VAL A 135 -8.15 11.57 -20.92
C VAL A 135 -8.92 11.82 -19.62
N THR A 136 -10.05 12.53 -19.72
CA THR A 136 -10.99 12.63 -18.59
C THR A 136 -11.63 11.27 -18.32
N THR A 137 -12.18 11.08 -17.12
CA THR A 137 -12.79 9.79 -16.72
C THR A 137 -13.96 9.38 -17.62
N ASP A 138 -14.77 10.33 -18.10
CA ASP A 138 -15.84 10.07 -19.09
C ASP A 138 -15.29 9.51 -20.41
N VAL A 139 -14.20 10.07 -20.89
CA VAL A 139 -13.55 9.62 -22.14
C VAL A 139 -12.88 8.27 -21.93
N ALA A 140 -12.24 8.05 -20.74
CA ALA A 140 -11.68 6.75 -20.38
C ALA A 140 -12.77 5.67 -20.38
N ARG A 141 -13.92 5.94 -19.77
CA ARG A 141 -15.09 5.05 -19.74
C ARG A 141 -15.55 4.65 -21.13
N ALA A 142 -15.52 5.55 -22.09
CA ALA A 142 -15.92 5.29 -23.47
C ALA A 142 -14.86 4.55 -24.30
N LEU A 143 -13.58 4.65 -23.95
CA LEU A 143 -12.47 4.04 -24.68
C LEU A 143 -12.04 2.70 -24.15
N LEU A 144 -12.15 2.46 -22.83
CA LEU A 144 -11.80 1.17 -22.23
C LEU A 144 -12.51 0.02 -22.93
N THR A 145 -11.73 -0.96 -23.37
CA THR A 145 -12.23 -2.06 -24.18
C THR A 145 -12.94 -3.14 -23.34
N ASN A 146 -12.47 -3.33 -22.09
CA ASN A 146 -13.04 -4.34 -21.19
C ASN A 146 -13.92 -3.68 -20.13
N GLU A 147 -15.14 -4.18 -19.96
CA GLU A 147 -16.06 -3.72 -18.91
C GLU A 147 -15.48 -3.89 -17.49
N ASP A 148 -14.69 -4.93 -17.27
CA ASP A 148 -14.02 -5.18 -15.99
C ASP A 148 -13.05 -4.04 -15.59
N ASP A 149 -12.52 -3.28 -16.53
CA ASP A 149 -11.64 -2.13 -16.28
C ASP A 149 -12.42 -0.89 -15.77
N LEU A 150 -13.74 -0.91 -15.73
CA LEU A 150 -14.57 0.18 -15.21
C LEU A 150 -14.61 0.22 -13.68
N ALA A 151 -14.60 -0.91 -13.00
CA ALA A 151 -14.69 -0.95 -11.54
C ALA A 151 -13.56 -0.18 -10.81
N PRO A 152 -12.27 -0.28 -11.19
CA PRO A 152 -11.23 0.55 -10.61
C PRO A 152 -11.38 2.04 -10.98
N LEU A 153 -11.93 2.39 -12.16
CA LEU A 153 -12.24 3.78 -12.52
C LEU A 153 -13.33 4.36 -11.62
N GLU A 154 -14.41 3.63 -11.39
CA GLU A 154 -15.49 4.03 -10.46
C GLU A 154 -14.98 4.24 -9.04
N SER A 155 -14.06 3.38 -8.58
CA SER A 155 -13.39 3.55 -7.30
C SER A 155 -12.57 4.84 -7.25
N LEU A 156 -11.84 5.18 -8.32
CA LEU A 156 -11.04 6.40 -8.42
C LEU A 156 -11.93 7.64 -8.42
N GLU A 157 -13.03 7.63 -9.18
CA GLU A 157 -14.00 8.72 -9.23
C GLU A 157 -14.64 8.99 -7.87
N ALA A 158 -15.06 7.93 -7.17
CA ALA A 158 -15.62 8.05 -5.83
C ALA A 158 -14.63 8.65 -4.82
N LEU A 159 -13.35 8.30 -4.90
CA LEU A 159 -12.30 8.92 -4.08
C LEU A 159 -12.11 10.40 -4.41
N ALA A 160 -12.18 10.78 -5.69
CA ALA A 160 -12.07 12.17 -6.13
C ALA A 160 -13.26 13.00 -5.65
N GLU A 161 -14.48 12.49 -5.78
CA GLU A 161 -15.72 13.14 -5.29
C GLU A 161 -15.69 13.37 -3.77
N ALA A 162 -15.05 12.47 -3.04
CA ALA A 162 -14.92 12.54 -1.59
C ALA A 162 -13.71 13.35 -1.11
N ASP A 163 -12.94 13.99 -2.02
CA ASP A 163 -11.68 14.70 -1.73
C ASP A 163 -10.64 13.81 -0.99
N ALA A 164 -10.63 12.53 -1.35
CA ALA A 164 -9.82 11.50 -0.69
C ALA A 164 -8.81 10.82 -1.63
N LEU A 165 -8.67 11.33 -2.83
CA LEU A 165 -7.77 10.76 -3.81
C LEU A 165 -6.31 11.12 -3.54
N ARG A 166 -6.06 12.35 -3.08
CA ARG A 166 -4.72 12.78 -2.70
C ARG A 166 -4.42 12.38 -1.27
N THR A 167 -3.53 11.41 -1.13
CA THR A 167 -3.16 10.84 0.15
C THR A 167 -1.66 10.65 0.27
N ARG A 168 -1.19 10.48 1.49
CA ARG A 168 0.18 10.08 1.81
C ARG A 168 0.21 8.78 2.58
N PRO A 169 1.20 7.90 2.34
CA PRO A 169 1.29 6.62 3.03
C PRO A 169 1.95 6.76 4.41
N ILE A 170 1.37 6.06 5.39
CA ILE A 170 1.99 5.76 6.68
C ILE A 170 2.06 4.24 6.82
N LEU A 171 3.27 3.70 6.97
CA LEU A 171 3.52 2.28 7.14
C LEU A 171 3.76 1.96 8.62
N ILE A 172 3.03 0.98 9.17
CA ILE A 172 3.22 0.46 10.52
C ILE A 172 3.72 -0.98 10.43
N ALA A 173 5.00 -1.20 10.66
CA ALA A 173 5.64 -2.50 10.53
C ALA A 173 5.90 -3.14 11.90
N ARG A 174 5.64 -4.44 12.00
CA ARG A 174 6.19 -5.29 13.05
C ARG A 174 7.57 -5.77 12.60
N HIS A 175 8.57 -5.74 13.53
CA HIS A 175 9.90 -6.26 13.21
C HIS A 175 9.83 -7.69 12.60
N ALA A 176 10.73 -7.99 11.69
CA ALA A 176 10.88 -9.30 11.07
C ALA A 176 11.26 -10.40 12.10
N LYS A 177 11.25 -11.67 11.68
CA LYS A 177 11.45 -12.80 12.56
C LYS A 177 12.78 -12.72 13.31
N ALA A 178 12.73 -12.53 14.63
CA ALA A 178 13.89 -12.52 15.51
C ALA A 178 14.32 -13.93 15.90
N LYS A 179 15.55 -14.09 16.40
CA LYS A 179 15.99 -15.34 17.04
C LYS A 179 15.03 -15.72 18.16
N PRO A 180 14.73 -17.01 18.36
CA PRO A 180 13.92 -17.45 19.50
C PRO A 180 14.56 -17.01 20.83
N ARG A 181 13.73 -16.62 21.81
CA ARG A 181 14.22 -16.25 23.16
C ARG A 181 14.98 -17.41 23.83
N SER A 182 14.55 -18.64 23.61
CA SER A 182 15.23 -19.84 24.11
C SER A 182 16.69 -19.98 23.62
N ASN A 183 17.02 -19.36 22.50
CA ASN A 183 18.34 -19.43 21.86
C ASN A 183 19.12 -18.11 22.00
N TRP A 184 18.75 -17.27 22.97
CA TRP A 184 19.36 -15.98 23.19
C TRP A 184 19.62 -15.73 24.67
N ALA A 185 20.92 -15.62 25.07
CA ALA A 185 21.34 -15.49 26.44
C ALA A 185 21.78 -14.08 26.84
N ALA A 186 21.88 -13.15 25.85
CA ALA A 186 22.24 -11.75 26.12
C ALA A 186 21.00 -10.88 26.36
N ALA A 187 21.16 -9.57 26.45
CA ALA A 187 20.08 -8.64 26.70
C ALA A 187 18.98 -8.71 25.61
N GLU A 188 17.73 -8.54 25.99
CA GLU A 188 16.59 -8.68 25.07
C GLU A 188 16.56 -7.60 23.98
N ASP A 189 17.07 -6.43 24.26
CA ASP A 189 17.22 -5.32 23.31
C ASP A 189 18.27 -5.60 22.21
N ASP A 190 19.28 -6.43 22.50
CA ASP A 190 20.31 -6.86 21.55
C ASP A 190 19.92 -8.12 20.76
N ARG A 191 18.75 -8.68 21.00
CA ARG A 191 18.27 -9.88 20.29
C ARG A 191 18.05 -9.60 18.81
N PRO A 192 18.87 -10.25 17.91
CA PRO A 192 18.87 -9.94 16.48
C PRO A 192 17.79 -10.71 15.72
N LEU A 193 17.65 -10.37 14.43
CA LEU A 193 16.88 -11.16 13.49
C LEU A 193 17.48 -12.56 13.30
N ALA A 194 16.60 -13.55 13.11
CA ALA A 194 16.95 -14.87 12.60
C ALA A 194 17.33 -14.80 11.10
N ALA A 195 17.89 -15.86 10.55
CA ALA A 195 18.22 -15.93 9.12
C ALA A 195 17.00 -15.63 8.23
N THR A 196 15.83 -16.22 8.55
CA THR A 196 14.58 -15.92 7.86
C THR A 196 14.20 -14.44 8.01
N GLY A 197 14.36 -13.86 9.22
CA GLY A 197 14.04 -12.45 9.44
C GLY A 197 14.95 -11.50 8.65
N LYS A 198 16.21 -11.85 8.43
CA LYS A 198 17.10 -11.07 7.56
C LYS A 198 16.63 -11.08 6.10
N ARG A 199 16.16 -12.23 5.59
CA ARG A 199 15.55 -12.32 4.26
C ARG A 199 14.25 -11.49 4.18
N GLN A 200 13.39 -11.58 5.21
CA GLN A 200 12.20 -10.73 5.32
C GLN A 200 12.56 -9.24 5.25
N ALA A 201 13.58 -8.79 6.01
CA ALA A 201 13.99 -7.39 6.01
C ALA A 201 14.47 -6.90 4.62
N LEU A 202 15.22 -7.74 3.89
CA LEU A 202 15.65 -7.43 2.51
C LEU A 202 14.45 -7.35 1.55
N ALA A 203 13.54 -8.31 1.62
CA ALA A 203 12.33 -8.30 0.81
C ALA A 203 11.40 -7.13 1.17
N SER A 204 11.29 -6.79 2.47
CA SER A 204 10.52 -5.63 2.92
C SER A 204 11.09 -4.29 2.42
N SER A 205 12.40 -4.20 2.16
CA SER A 205 12.99 -2.99 1.54
C SER A 205 12.38 -2.71 0.18
N ARG A 206 12.26 -3.74 -0.66
CA ARG A 206 11.65 -3.62 -2.00
C ARG A 206 10.16 -3.31 -1.89
N LEU A 207 9.43 -4.02 -1.02
CA LEU A 207 8.01 -3.81 -0.78
C LEU A 207 7.71 -2.38 -0.32
N PHE A 208 8.44 -1.85 0.66
CA PHE A 208 8.21 -0.50 1.20
C PHE A 208 8.50 0.59 0.16
N ALA A 209 9.35 0.32 -0.81
CA ALA A 209 9.66 1.25 -1.89
C ALA A 209 8.43 1.62 -2.74
N ALA A 210 7.42 0.76 -2.79
CA ALA A 210 6.17 1.05 -3.51
C ALA A 210 5.42 2.27 -2.93
N TRP A 211 5.65 2.59 -1.65
CA TRP A 211 5.07 3.75 -0.95
C TRP A 211 6.11 4.80 -0.56
N ALA A 212 7.37 4.61 -0.91
CA ALA A 212 8.48 5.55 -0.77
C ALA A 212 8.50 6.32 0.57
N PRO A 213 8.50 5.67 1.76
CA PRO A 213 8.53 6.38 3.02
C PRO A 213 9.80 7.24 3.16
N SER A 214 9.61 8.55 3.31
CA SER A 214 10.69 9.54 3.42
C SER A 214 11.20 9.71 4.86
N ARG A 215 10.53 9.08 5.85
CA ARG A 215 10.90 9.09 7.27
C ARG A 215 10.81 7.69 7.84
N ILE A 216 11.83 7.28 8.61
CA ILE A 216 11.81 6.03 9.37
C ILE A 216 11.87 6.34 10.86
N ILE A 217 10.92 5.79 11.62
CA ILE A 217 10.88 5.86 13.07
C ILE A 217 10.87 4.43 13.61
N SER A 218 11.85 4.06 14.42
CA SER A 218 12.00 2.69 14.90
C SER A 218 12.19 2.61 16.41
N SER A 219 11.76 1.48 16.98
CA SER A 219 12.28 1.04 18.25
C SER A 219 13.81 0.88 18.15
N PRO A 220 14.60 1.28 19.18
CA PRO A 220 16.06 1.10 19.18
C PRO A 220 16.49 -0.36 19.35
N TRP A 221 15.59 -1.28 19.64
CA TRP A 221 15.94 -2.68 19.79
C TRP A 221 16.41 -3.28 18.47
N LEU A 222 17.53 -3.99 18.54
CA LEU A 222 18.30 -4.43 17.37
C LEU A 222 17.44 -5.06 16.26
N ARG A 223 16.46 -5.90 16.59
CA ARG A 223 15.59 -6.55 15.61
C ARG A 223 14.71 -5.58 14.82
N CYS A 224 14.28 -4.47 15.42
CA CYS A 224 13.54 -3.42 14.69
C CYS A 224 14.48 -2.63 13.79
N VAL A 225 15.64 -2.21 14.30
CA VAL A 225 16.65 -1.51 13.51
C VAL A 225 17.07 -2.37 12.32
N GLN A 226 17.39 -3.65 12.53
CA GLN A 226 17.75 -4.57 11.45
C GLN A 226 16.62 -4.80 10.43
N THR A 227 15.36 -4.64 10.83
CA THR A 227 14.23 -4.77 9.89
C THR A 227 14.18 -3.62 8.89
N VAL A 228 14.47 -2.40 9.33
CA VAL A 228 14.36 -1.20 8.49
C VAL A 228 15.68 -0.76 7.86
N THR A 229 16.81 -1.32 8.31
CA THR A 229 18.15 -0.97 7.81
C THR A 229 18.30 -1.16 6.30
N PRO A 230 17.83 -2.27 5.67
CA PRO A 230 17.95 -2.40 4.22
C PRO A 230 17.31 -1.22 3.50
N TYR A 231 16.06 -0.87 3.82
CA TYR A 231 15.39 0.28 3.21
C TYR A 231 16.14 1.59 3.48
N SER A 232 16.59 1.80 4.71
CA SER A 232 17.37 2.98 5.09
C SER A 232 18.64 3.16 4.23
N VAL A 233 19.34 2.05 3.95
CA VAL A 233 20.56 2.06 3.14
C VAL A 233 20.25 2.24 1.66
N ASP A 234 19.30 1.47 1.13
CA ASP A 234 18.97 1.45 -0.30
C ASP A 234 18.42 2.80 -0.79
N TYR A 235 17.67 3.51 0.08
CA TYR A 235 16.98 4.76 -0.27
C TYR A 235 17.53 6.01 0.45
N GLY A 236 18.59 5.87 1.24
CA GLY A 236 19.24 7.01 1.90
C GLY A 236 18.40 7.68 3.00
N VAL A 237 17.40 6.97 3.57
CA VAL A 237 16.51 7.51 4.60
C VAL A 237 17.03 7.18 6.00
N SER A 238 17.34 8.19 6.80
CA SER A 238 17.88 7.98 8.14
C SER A 238 16.83 7.42 9.12
N VAL A 239 17.28 6.49 10.00
CA VAL A 239 16.44 5.89 11.04
C VAL A 239 16.44 6.76 12.29
N LYS A 240 15.26 7.21 12.74
CA LYS A 240 15.08 7.92 14.01
C LYS A 240 14.60 6.96 15.08
N GLU A 241 15.47 6.63 16.01
CA GLU A 241 15.13 5.73 17.10
C GLU A 241 14.32 6.41 18.22
N LYS A 242 13.31 5.71 18.72
CA LYS A 242 12.43 6.14 19.82
C LYS A 242 12.31 5.04 20.87
N LYS A 243 12.88 5.27 22.05
CA LYS A 243 12.81 4.31 23.18
C LYS A 243 11.37 3.93 23.57
N SER A 244 10.40 4.85 23.39
CA SER A 244 8.99 4.59 23.66
C SER A 244 8.34 3.56 22.72
N LEU A 245 8.96 3.22 21.59
CA LEU A 245 8.50 2.16 20.68
C LEU A 245 9.06 0.78 21.05
N SER A 246 9.94 0.66 22.05
CA SER A 246 10.36 -0.65 22.57
C SER A 246 9.30 -1.23 23.51
N GLU A 247 9.30 -2.55 23.71
CA GLU A 247 8.37 -3.24 24.63
C GLU A 247 8.43 -2.61 26.03
N ALA A 248 9.64 -2.47 26.60
CA ALA A 248 9.83 -1.87 27.91
C ALA A 248 9.49 -0.36 27.95
N GLY A 249 9.75 0.37 26.86
CA GLY A 249 9.46 1.81 26.76
C GLY A 249 7.97 2.09 26.69
N ALA A 250 7.24 1.32 25.88
CA ALA A 250 5.79 1.43 25.72
C ALA A 250 5.05 1.08 27.02
N GLN A 251 5.50 0.03 27.71
CA GLN A 251 4.94 -0.36 29.00
C GLN A 251 5.13 0.72 30.09
N ARG A 252 6.31 1.34 30.16
CA ARG A 252 6.63 2.37 31.17
C ARG A 252 5.99 3.73 30.85
N HIS A 253 5.87 4.08 29.57
CA HIS A 253 5.47 5.41 29.13
C HIS A 253 4.46 5.35 27.97
N PRO A 254 3.26 4.76 28.14
CA PRO A 254 2.29 4.60 27.08
C PRO A 254 1.91 5.92 26.39
N ALA A 255 1.76 7.01 27.14
CA ALA A 255 1.47 8.34 26.59
C ALA A 255 2.60 8.88 25.68
N ARG A 256 3.85 8.43 25.85
CA ARG A 256 4.94 8.81 24.93
C ARG A 256 4.87 7.99 23.65
N THR A 257 4.48 6.74 23.73
CA THR A 257 4.21 5.88 22.55
C THR A 257 3.09 6.49 21.73
N ALA A 258 1.96 6.79 22.35
CA ALA A 258 0.81 7.42 21.68
C ALA A 258 1.20 8.73 20.97
N ARG A 259 1.97 9.61 21.64
CA ARG A 259 2.47 10.85 21.01
C ARG A 259 3.39 10.61 19.81
N VAL A 260 4.22 9.55 19.83
CA VAL A 260 5.06 9.22 18.68
C VAL A 260 4.21 8.76 17.50
N VAL A 261 3.18 7.93 17.75
CA VAL A 261 2.26 7.47 16.69
C VAL A 261 1.44 8.65 16.16
N ALA A 262 0.84 9.47 17.01
CA ALA A 262 0.08 10.66 16.60
C ALA A 262 0.94 11.62 15.76
N SER A 263 2.23 11.77 16.07
CA SER A 263 3.16 12.63 15.30
C SER A 263 3.41 12.17 13.85
N LEU A 264 2.92 11.02 13.45
CA LEU A 264 2.91 10.59 12.05
C LEU A 264 1.85 11.35 11.25
N PHE A 265 0.78 11.78 11.92
CA PHE A 265 -0.31 12.51 11.31
C PHE A 265 -0.08 14.03 11.25
N ASP A 266 0.83 14.56 12.09
CA ASP A 266 1.21 15.98 12.12
C ASP A 266 2.10 16.42 10.94
N LYS A 267 2.48 15.52 10.04
CA LYS A 267 3.48 15.76 8.98
C LYS A 267 2.94 15.31 7.63
N ASP A 268 3.06 16.16 6.63
CA ASP A 268 2.73 15.83 5.24
C ASP A 268 3.79 14.97 4.54
N SER A 269 4.44 14.09 5.27
CA SER A 269 5.49 13.21 4.75
C SER A 269 5.14 11.74 4.96
N SER A 270 5.42 10.93 3.94
CA SER A 270 5.33 9.48 4.05
C SER A 270 6.23 8.95 5.17
N SER A 271 5.78 7.97 5.93
CA SER A 271 6.48 7.50 7.13
C SER A 271 6.44 5.99 7.27
N LEU A 272 7.53 5.40 7.79
CA LEU A 272 7.61 4.00 8.21
C LEU A 272 7.90 3.97 9.71
N LEU A 273 7.00 3.36 10.48
CA LEU A 273 7.18 3.08 11.89
C LEU A 273 7.42 1.59 12.09
N CYS A 274 8.52 1.21 12.77
CA CYS A 274 8.81 -0.19 13.10
C CYS A 274 8.81 -0.41 14.62
N THR A 275 8.03 -1.42 15.06
CA THR A 275 7.85 -1.71 16.48
C THR A 275 7.65 -3.22 16.74
N HIS A 276 7.12 -3.56 17.91
CA HIS A 276 6.99 -4.90 18.46
C HIS A 276 5.52 -5.27 18.68
N ARG A 277 5.22 -6.60 18.64
CA ARG A 277 3.88 -7.13 18.92
C ARG A 277 3.23 -6.53 20.20
N PRO A 278 3.89 -6.45 21.37
CA PRO A 278 3.26 -5.92 22.58
C PRO A 278 2.97 -4.42 22.54
N VAL A 279 3.48 -3.69 21.54
CA VAL A 279 3.25 -2.25 21.35
C VAL A 279 2.10 -1.99 20.39
N LEU A 280 1.78 -2.94 19.49
CA LEU A 280 0.75 -2.78 18.48
C LEU A 280 -0.64 -2.42 19.04
N PRO A 281 -1.12 -2.96 20.18
CA PRO A 281 -2.39 -2.51 20.76
C PRO A 281 -2.46 -0.99 20.94
N GLN A 282 -1.41 -0.40 21.54
CA GLN A 282 -1.35 1.06 21.74
C GLN A 282 -1.25 1.84 20.43
N VAL A 283 -0.59 1.25 19.41
CA VAL A 283 -0.58 1.84 18.06
C VAL A 283 -1.98 1.84 17.48
N MET A 284 -2.69 0.70 17.52
CA MET A 284 -4.06 0.59 16.99
C MET A 284 -5.02 1.54 17.72
N ASP A 285 -4.86 1.73 19.03
CA ASP A 285 -5.70 2.68 19.79
C ASP A 285 -5.56 4.11 19.25
N VAL A 286 -4.33 4.56 18.94
CA VAL A 286 -4.11 5.87 18.34
C VAL A 286 -4.64 5.94 16.91
N LEU A 287 -4.42 4.90 16.10
CA LEU A 287 -4.91 4.89 14.71
C LEU A 287 -6.43 5.02 14.63
N ARG A 288 -7.17 4.46 15.60
CA ARG A 288 -8.65 4.58 15.64
C ARG A 288 -9.13 6.02 15.77
N GLU A 289 -8.35 6.92 16.38
CA GLU A 289 -8.69 8.33 16.51
C GLU A 289 -8.69 9.07 15.15
N TYR A 290 -7.98 8.52 14.15
CA TYR A 290 -7.89 9.08 12.81
C TYR A 290 -8.76 8.36 11.77
N LEU A 291 -9.46 7.31 12.15
CA LEU A 291 -10.47 6.68 11.29
C LEU A 291 -11.73 7.55 11.21
N PHE A 292 -12.47 7.39 10.12
CA PHE A 292 -13.83 7.89 10.07
C PHE A 292 -14.71 7.17 11.09
N GLU A 293 -15.72 7.86 11.60
CA GLU A 293 -16.69 7.27 12.54
C GLU A 293 -17.32 6.01 11.91
N GLY A 294 -17.33 4.91 12.64
CA GLY A 294 -17.84 3.61 12.16
C GLY A 294 -16.82 2.72 11.42
N SER A 295 -15.61 3.22 11.16
CA SER A 295 -14.59 2.47 10.40
C SER A 295 -13.61 1.66 11.27
N ALA A 296 -13.86 1.47 12.55
CA ALA A 296 -12.93 0.81 13.47
C ALA A 296 -12.62 -0.67 13.13
N GLU A 297 -13.50 -1.35 12.42
CA GLU A 297 -13.36 -2.77 12.05
C GLU A 297 -12.25 -3.04 11.01
N VAL A 298 -11.74 -2.00 10.33
CA VAL A 298 -10.69 -2.14 9.32
C VAL A 298 -9.29 -2.35 9.91
N LEU A 299 -9.09 -2.01 11.19
CA LEU A 299 -7.83 -2.26 11.87
C LEU A 299 -7.84 -3.65 12.51
N PRO A 300 -6.68 -4.33 12.56
CA PRO A 300 -6.57 -5.57 13.31
C PRO A 300 -7.00 -5.39 14.76
N THR A 301 -7.85 -6.27 15.26
CA THR A 301 -8.38 -6.24 16.64
C THR A 301 -7.82 -7.32 17.52
N GLU A 302 -7.30 -8.41 16.92
CA GLU A 302 -6.84 -9.58 17.63
C GLU A 302 -5.32 -9.72 17.63
N ASP A 303 -4.75 -10.17 18.74
CA ASP A 303 -3.35 -10.53 18.84
C ASP A 303 -3.05 -11.75 17.92
N PRO A 304 -2.01 -11.70 17.07
CA PRO A 304 -0.83 -10.83 17.14
C PRO A 304 -0.90 -9.50 16.41
N TYR A 305 -2.05 -9.02 15.94
CA TYR A 305 -2.27 -7.84 15.12
C TYR A 305 -1.55 -7.90 13.77
N LEU A 306 -0.25 -8.12 13.77
CA LEU A 306 0.62 -8.32 12.61
C LEU A 306 1.56 -9.50 12.86
N GLU A 307 1.82 -10.33 11.86
CA GLU A 307 2.87 -11.33 11.91
C GLU A 307 4.27 -10.70 11.80
N PRO A 308 5.35 -11.38 12.22
CA PRO A 308 6.70 -10.85 12.07
C PRO A 308 7.05 -10.54 10.61
N GLY A 309 7.35 -9.28 10.31
CA GLY A 309 7.65 -8.78 8.98
C GLY A 309 6.45 -8.27 8.19
N ASP A 310 5.23 -8.36 8.76
CA ASP A 310 4.05 -7.71 8.18
C ASP A 310 4.05 -6.20 8.46
N ALA A 311 3.37 -5.47 7.60
CA ALA A 311 3.06 -4.06 7.81
C ALA A 311 1.61 -3.74 7.46
N LEU A 312 1.06 -2.69 8.09
CA LEU A 312 -0.11 -1.98 7.58
C LEU A 312 0.38 -0.79 6.76
N VAL A 313 -0.25 -0.57 5.64
CA VAL A 313 -0.14 0.65 4.86
C VAL A 313 -1.43 1.43 5.04
N LEU A 314 -1.32 2.63 5.57
CA LEU A 314 -2.42 3.56 5.78
C LEU A 314 -2.31 4.65 4.73
N GLN A 315 -3.35 4.88 3.95
CA GLN A 315 -3.43 6.06 3.10
C GLN A 315 -4.16 7.15 3.88
N VAL A 316 -3.50 8.27 4.09
CA VAL A 316 -3.98 9.35 4.95
C VAL A 316 -4.15 10.62 4.13
N THR A 317 -5.32 11.27 4.23
CA THR A 317 -5.57 12.56 3.56
C THR A 317 -4.55 13.61 3.99
N GLU A 318 -4.23 14.54 3.10
CA GLU A 318 -3.42 15.71 3.40
C GLU A 318 -4.28 16.82 4.05
N GLY A 319 -3.63 17.78 4.70
CA GLY A 319 -4.30 18.94 5.31
C GLY A 319 -4.37 18.90 6.83
N ASP A 320 -5.20 19.82 7.41
CA ASP A 320 -5.21 20.10 8.85
C ASP A 320 -5.99 19.05 9.67
N ASP A 321 -6.88 18.28 9.06
CA ASP A 321 -7.64 17.20 9.69
C ASP A 321 -7.40 15.86 8.97
N PRO A 322 -6.21 15.26 9.12
CA PRO A 322 -5.84 14.05 8.41
C PRO A 322 -6.70 12.85 8.83
N ARG A 323 -7.24 12.12 7.85
CA ARG A 323 -8.05 10.92 8.06
C ARG A 323 -7.50 9.73 7.30
N ILE A 324 -7.60 8.54 7.89
CA ILE A 324 -7.23 7.29 7.25
C ILE A 324 -8.31 6.92 6.24
N VAL A 325 -7.96 6.93 4.97
CA VAL A 325 -8.83 6.58 3.84
C VAL A 325 -8.86 5.09 3.58
N SER A 326 -7.72 4.43 3.71
CA SER A 326 -7.63 2.99 3.53
C SER A 326 -6.57 2.38 4.44
N VAL A 327 -6.76 1.12 4.78
CA VAL A 327 -5.83 0.27 5.52
C VAL A 327 -5.58 -0.99 4.71
N GLU A 328 -4.33 -1.25 4.39
CA GLU A 328 -3.90 -2.43 3.65
C GLU A 328 -2.87 -3.21 4.46
N ARG A 329 -3.07 -4.51 4.64
CA ARG A 329 -2.06 -5.39 5.24
C ARG A 329 -1.17 -5.95 4.14
N VAL A 330 0.12 -5.75 4.29
CA VAL A 330 1.11 -6.19 3.31
C VAL A 330 2.17 -7.08 3.93
N ARG A 331 2.66 -8.01 3.13
CA ARG A 331 3.74 -8.92 3.47
C ARG A 331 4.69 -9.02 2.28
N ALA A 332 5.99 -8.93 2.55
CA ALA A 332 6.99 -9.14 1.52
C ALA A 332 7.00 -10.59 1.04
N ALA A 333 7.09 -10.78 -0.27
CA ALA A 333 7.30 -12.09 -0.86
C ALA A 333 8.70 -12.60 -0.49
N LEU A 334 8.79 -13.87 -0.14
CA LEU A 334 10.05 -14.56 0.11
C LEU A 334 10.23 -15.62 -0.98
N ASP A 335 11.39 -15.62 -1.58
CA ASP A 335 11.84 -16.66 -2.51
C ASP A 335 11.98 -18.01 -1.79
#